data_2bf5cd3b8d2a0e136b0e0fad8df89c8b
#
_entry.id   2bf5cd3b8d2a0e136b0e0fad8df89c8b
#
_cell.length_a   1.000
_cell.length_b   1.000
_cell.length_c   1.000
_cell.angle_alpha   90.00
_cell.angle_beta   90.00
_cell.angle_gamma   90.00
#
_symmetry.space_group_name_H-M   'P 1'
#
loop_
_entity.id
_entity.type
_entity.pdbx_description
1 polymer ?
#
loop_
_entity_poly.entity_id
_entity_poly.type
_entity_poly.pdbx_seq_one_letter_code
_entity_poly.pdbx_strand_id
1 'polypeptide(L)'
;MRDRSLDAFRGLTVLLMLLVNNLPPGAPAWMGHGPFGKSLYLADWVFPWFLLAMGAAIPFSRRGFLKRGLPPWLYEVRALRRALLLFLLGLGLTSLQAGRPVFALDVLQLLALAYLVGAWLYDLPPLRRLGMSLILLLGYGAALLLVPVPGVGAGVYREDANLALHLNRTYLAPLGLRGLFSAVPTGGFVLLSTFLGEALMEGRRGWLLALAALGLGSLLLWAFQAVPPGLLSPLLPLGANPLLGYTLPVALKATILKGPLQALLAALVARWGPVGGWVWTGSYMLGWWFVFYWLYRWGWVFRL
;
A
#
# COMPACT_ATOMS: atom_id res chain seq x y z
N MET A 1 19.77 -10.39 -2.70
CA MET A 1 20.18 -9.48 -1.61
C MET A 1 18.92 -8.88 -1.03
N ARG A 2 18.81 -8.75 0.28
CA ARG A 2 17.67 -8.09 0.95
C ARG A 2 18.14 -6.71 1.36
N ASP A 3 17.47 -5.66 0.91
CA ASP A 3 17.80 -4.29 1.27
C ASP A 3 17.12 -3.93 2.60
N ARG A 4 17.92 -3.57 3.61
CA ARG A 4 17.42 -3.27 4.96
C ARG A 4 16.61 -1.98 5.01
N SER A 5 16.97 -0.99 4.19
CA SER A 5 16.27 0.28 4.13
C SER A 5 14.85 0.09 3.57
N LEU A 6 14.72 -0.75 2.54
CA LEU A 6 13.42 -1.09 1.97
C LEU A 6 12.56 -1.90 2.94
N ASP A 7 13.16 -2.82 3.69
CA ASP A 7 12.43 -3.56 4.73
C ASP A 7 12.00 -2.65 5.89
N ALA A 8 12.86 -1.73 6.32
CA ALA A 8 12.51 -0.73 7.35
C ALA A 8 11.40 0.22 6.86
N PHE A 9 11.46 0.66 5.61
CA PHE A 9 10.42 1.49 5.00
C PHE A 9 9.06 0.78 4.95
N ARG A 10 9.04 -0.51 4.59
CA ARG A 10 7.81 -1.33 4.67
C ARG A 10 7.30 -1.45 6.09
N GLY A 11 8.22 -1.63 7.06
CA GLY A 11 7.88 -1.68 8.49
C GLY A 11 7.26 -0.38 8.97
N LEU A 12 7.80 0.77 8.59
CA LEU A 12 7.21 2.08 8.86
C LEU A 12 5.82 2.20 8.25
N THR A 13 5.65 1.79 7.00
CA THR A 13 4.36 1.85 6.33
C THR A 13 3.29 1.02 7.03
N VAL A 14 3.64 -0.20 7.48
CA VAL A 14 2.75 -1.06 8.29
C VAL A 14 2.43 -0.41 9.64
N LEU A 15 3.42 0.17 10.30
CA LEU A 15 3.24 0.84 11.58
C LEU A 15 2.27 2.03 11.46
N LEU A 16 2.46 2.85 10.44
CA LEU A 16 1.57 3.98 10.14
C LEU A 16 0.16 3.51 9.78
N MET A 17 0.04 2.44 9.03
CA MET A 17 -1.26 1.85 8.72
C MET A 17 -1.98 1.35 10.00
N LEU A 18 -1.27 0.70 10.91
CA LEU A 18 -1.84 0.31 12.21
C LEU A 18 -2.29 1.53 13.00
N LEU A 19 -1.52 2.63 12.97
CA LEU A 19 -1.87 3.89 13.61
C LEU A 19 -3.14 4.49 13.01
N VAL A 20 -3.16 4.76 11.69
CA VAL A 20 -4.28 5.48 11.05
C VAL A 20 -5.59 4.69 11.07
N ASN A 21 -5.52 3.35 11.05
CA ASN A 21 -6.70 2.48 11.16
C ASN A 21 -7.22 2.31 12.61
N ASN A 22 -6.52 2.86 13.59
CA ASN A 22 -6.86 2.74 15.01
C ASN A 22 -6.70 4.08 15.75
N LEU A 23 -6.93 5.19 15.06
CA LEU A 23 -6.94 6.50 15.70
C LEU A 23 -8.06 6.58 16.74
N PRO A 24 -7.78 7.12 17.93
CA PRO A 24 -8.78 7.27 18.96
C PRO A 24 -9.75 8.44 18.63
N PRO A 25 -10.92 8.47 19.25
CA PRO A 25 -11.81 9.65 19.21
C PRO A 25 -11.06 10.91 19.67
N GLY A 26 -11.21 12.01 18.94
CA GLY A 26 -10.49 13.26 19.23
C GLY A 26 -9.04 13.32 18.76
N ALA A 27 -8.58 12.35 17.96
CA ALA A 27 -7.27 12.44 17.31
C ALA A 27 -7.19 13.69 16.39
N PRO A 28 -6.00 14.31 16.25
CA PRO A 28 -5.81 15.43 15.34
C PRO A 28 -6.26 15.12 13.91
N ALA A 29 -7.01 16.02 13.28
CA ALA A 29 -7.57 15.80 11.95
C ALA A 29 -6.53 15.42 10.89
N TRP A 30 -5.32 16.00 10.97
CA TRP A 30 -4.22 15.73 10.01
C TRP A 30 -3.69 14.29 10.06
N MET A 31 -4.04 13.51 11.07
CA MET A 31 -3.69 12.08 11.15
C MET A 31 -4.66 11.19 10.35
N GLY A 32 -5.88 11.66 10.10
CA GLY A 32 -6.90 10.97 9.32
C GLY A 32 -6.72 11.17 7.82
N HIS A 33 -7.84 11.12 7.10
CA HIS A 33 -7.92 11.45 5.66
C HIS A 33 -8.14 12.94 5.46
N GLY A 34 -7.45 13.51 4.49
CA GLY A 34 -7.62 14.90 4.09
C GLY A 34 -8.94 15.14 3.37
N PRO A 35 -9.42 16.40 3.34
CA PRO A 35 -10.59 16.77 2.57
C PRO A 35 -10.33 16.53 1.08
N PHE A 36 -11.30 15.92 0.40
CA PHE A 36 -11.18 15.56 -1.01
C PHE A 36 -10.73 16.74 -1.87
N GLY A 37 -9.66 16.52 -2.67
CA GLY A 37 -9.14 17.51 -3.63
C GLY A 37 -8.45 18.74 -3.02
N LYS A 38 -8.30 18.84 -1.69
CA LYS A 38 -7.71 20.01 -1.02
C LYS A 38 -6.32 19.74 -0.46
N SER A 39 -6.17 18.71 0.36
CA SER A 39 -4.92 18.41 1.04
C SER A 39 -4.76 16.92 1.31
N LEU A 40 -3.52 16.46 1.35
CA LEU A 40 -3.17 15.09 1.73
C LEU A 40 -2.76 15.08 3.21
N TYR A 41 -3.44 14.24 4.01
CA TYR A 41 -3.15 14.02 5.41
C TYR A 41 -2.38 12.70 5.60
N LEU A 42 -2.03 12.35 6.84
CA LEU A 42 -1.17 11.21 7.12
C LEU A 42 -1.72 9.88 6.56
N ALA A 43 -3.02 9.64 6.71
CA ALA A 43 -3.66 8.41 6.22
C ALA A 43 -3.57 8.26 4.70
N ASP A 44 -3.57 9.37 3.95
CA ASP A 44 -3.55 9.37 2.48
C ASP A 44 -2.18 8.95 1.91
N TRP A 45 -1.10 9.05 2.69
CA TRP A 45 0.24 8.64 2.28
C TRP A 45 0.50 7.14 2.43
N VAL A 46 -0.23 6.46 3.30
CA VAL A 46 0.04 5.05 3.64
C VAL A 46 -0.11 4.14 2.42
N PHE A 47 -1.18 4.28 1.66
CA PHE A 47 -1.41 3.45 0.47
C PHE A 47 -0.37 3.71 -0.65
N PRO A 48 -0.06 4.95 -1.06
CA PRO A 48 1.04 5.25 -1.98
C PRO A 48 2.39 4.69 -1.52
N TRP A 49 2.69 4.70 -0.23
CA TRP A 49 3.95 4.13 0.27
C TRP A 49 3.99 2.61 0.17
N PHE A 50 2.87 1.91 0.33
CA PHE A 50 2.79 0.49 0.02
C PHE A 50 3.08 0.21 -1.46
N LEU A 51 2.48 0.99 -2.38
CA LEU A 51 2.73 0.88 -3.81
C LEU A 51 4.21 1.12 -4.15
N LEU A 52 4.82 2.17 -3.57
CA LEU A 52 6.22 2.51 -3.75
C LEU A 52 7.14 1.38 -3.27
N ALA A 53 6.91 0.87 -2.06
CA ALA A 53 7.69 -0.23 -1.49
C ALA A 53 7.54 -1.52 -2.31
N MET A 54 6.35 -1.76 -2.88
CA MET A 54 6.06 -2.90 -3.73
C MET A 54 6.79 -2.79 -5.07
N GLY A 55 6.71 -1.63 -5.74
CA GLY A 55 7.39 -1.37 -6.99
C GLY A 55 8.91 -1.44 -6.85
N ALA A 56 9.46 -0.80 -5.82
CA ALA A 56 10.88 -0.85 -5.52
C ALA A 56 11.40 -2.28 -5.23
N ALA A 57 10.53 -3.22 -4.85
CA ALA A 57 10.90 -4.60 -4.62
C ALA A 57 10.98 -5.47 -5.88
N ILE A 58 10.33 -5.07 -6.98
CA ILE A 58 10.26 -5.85 -8.23
C ILE A 58 11.65 -6.13 -8.79
N PRO A 59 12.56 -5.14 -8.95
CA PRO A 59 13.91 -5.37 -9.45
C PRO A 59 14.70 -6.41 -8.64
N PHE A 60 14.61 -6.33 -7.31
CA PHE A 60 15.27 -7.31 -6.42
C PHE A 60 14.72 -8.71 -6.61
N SER A 61 13.40 -8.84 -6.76
CA SER A 61 12.72 -10.11 -6.99
C SER A 61 13.12 -10.70 -8.34
N ARG A 62 13.10 -9.88 -9.40
CA ARG A 62 13.48 -10.28 -10.77
C ARG A 62 14.92 -10.73 -10.84
N ARG A 63 15.85 -9.91 -10.32
CA ARG A 63 17.29 -10.27 -10.30
C ARG A 63 17.56 -11.53 -9.49
N GLY A 64 16.89 -11.69 -8.34
CA GLY A 64 17.01 -12.89 -7.53
C GLY A 64 16.47 -14.15 -8.21
N PHE A 65 15.45 -14.00 -9.06
CA PHE A 65 14.89 -15.09 -9.85
C PHE A 65 15.83 -15.51 -10.99
N LEU A 66 16.34 -14.55 -11.77
CA LEU A 66 17.26 -14.80 -12.89
C LEU A 66 18.56 -15.46 -12.45
N LYS A 67 19.10 -15.10 -11.27
CA LYS A 67 20.28 -15.74 -10.69
C LYS A 67 20.14 -17.25 -10.43
N ARG A 68 18.90 -17.78 -10.44
CA ARG A 68 18.64 -19.23 -10.28
C ARG A 68 18.68 -19.99 -11.61
N GLY A 69 18.95 -19.32 -12.74
CA GLY A 69 18.98 -19.93 -14.06
C GLY A 69 17.62 -20.37 -14.59
N LEU A 70 16.52 -19.90 -14.00
CA LEU A 70 15.18 -20.25 -14.43
C LEU A 70 14.74 -19.45 -15.66
N PRO A 71 13.93 -20.03 -16.57
CA PRO A 71 13.43 -19.33 -17.75
C PRO A 71 12.65 -18.05 -17.39
N PRO A 72 12.82 -16.94 -18.14
CA PRO A 72 12.17 -15.67 -17.84
C PRO A 72 10.64 -15.75 -17.70
N TRP A 73 9.97 -16.53 -18.55
CA TRP A 73 8.51 -16.68 -18.53
C TRP A 73 7.96 -17.26 -17.21
N LEU A 74 8.76 -18.07 -16.50
CA LEU A 74 8.37 -18.58 -15.18
C LEU A 74 8.27 -17.46 -14.13
N TYR A 75 8.96 -16.34 -14.32
CA TYR A 75 8.79 -15.18 -13.46
C TYR A 75 7.41 -14.55 -13.64
N GLU A 76 6.93 -14.47 -14.87
CA GLU A 76 5.60 -13.91 -15.18
C GLU A 76 4.50 -14.78 -14.59
N VAL A 77 4.60 -16.12 -14.71
CA VAL A 77 3.69 -17.07 -14.05
C VAL A 77 3.74 -16.90 -12.53
N ARG A 78 4.94 -16.73 -11.96
CA ARG A 78 5.08 -16.48 -10.53
C ARG A 78 4.45 -15.14 -10.12
N ALA A 79 4.61 -14.11 -10.93
CA ALA A 79 4.00 -12.81 -10.69
C ALA A 79 2.46 -12.91 -10.74
N LEU A 80 1.92 -13.60 -11.73
CA LEU A 80 0.49 -13.86 -11.84
C LEU A 80 -0.05 -14.64 -10.62
N ARG A 81 0.63 -15.71 -10.22
CA ARG A 81 0.25 -16.49 -9.03
C ARG A 81 0.23 -15.61 -7.77
N ARG A 82 1.24 -14.76 -7.59
CA ARG A 82 1.30 -13.83 -6.44
C ARG A 82 0.16 -12.81 -6.48
N ALA A 83 -0.10 -12.22 -7.65
CA ALA A 83 -1.21 -11.29 -7.83
C ALA A 83 -2.56 -11.98 -7.54
N LEU A 84 -2.76 -13.19 -8.06
CA LEU A 84 -3.98 -13.96 -7.82
C LEU A 84 -4.18 -14.28 -6.33
N LEU A 85 -3.13 -14.76 -5.65
CA LEU A 85 -3.20 -15.04 -4.21
C LEU A 85 -3.50 -13.78 -3.40
N LEU A 86 -2.87 -12.65 -3.74
CA LEU A 86 -3.12 -11.37 -3.10
C LEU A 86 -4.55 -10.88 -3.35
N PHE A 87 -5.05 -11.06 -4.56
CA PHE A 87 -6.42 -10.72 -4.95
C PHE A 87 -7.45 -11.56 -4.17
N LEU A 88 -7.26 -12.88 -4.13
CA LEU A 88 -8.13 -13.80 -3.39
C LEU A 88 -8.10 -13.55 -1.88
N LEU A 89 -6.92 -13.25 -1.34
CA LEU A 89 -6.77 -12.84 0.07
C LEU A 89 -7.56 -11.55 0.34
N GLY A 90 -7.50 -10.60 -0.59
CA GLY A 90 -8.27 -9.37 -0.52
C GLY A 90 -9.78 -9.63 -0.54
N LEU A 91 -10.29 -10.50 -1.45
CA LEU A 91 -11.69 -10.87 -1.48
C LEU A 91 -12.14 -11.55 -0.17
N GLY A 92 -11.30 -12.43 0.37
CA GLY A 92 -11.55 -13.07 1.66
C GLY A 92 -11.67 -12.06 2.79
N LEU A 93 -10.75 -11.09 2.84
CA LEU A 93 -10.74 -10.05 3.86
C LEU A 93 -11.95 -9.11 3.76
N THR A 94 -12.29 -8.68 2.55
CA THR A 94 -13.46 -7.81 2.29
C THR A 94 -14.77 -8.54 2.66
N SER A 95 -14.87 -9.82 2.29
CA SER A 95 -16.04 -10.68 2.64
C SER A 95 -16.15 -10.89 4.15
N LEU A 96 -15.01 -11.08 4.83
CA LEU A 96 -14.95 -11.23 6.28
C LEU A 96 -15.43 -9.95 7.00
N GLN A 97 -15.00 -8.78 6.53
CA GLN A 97 -15.44 -7.50 7.08
C GLN A 97 -16.93 -7.23 6.85
N ALA A 98 -17.44 -7.64 5.68
CA ALA A 98 -18.85 -7.49 5.32
C ALA A 98 -19.77 -8.53 5.99
N GLY A 99 -19.23 -9.60 6.59
CA GLY A 99 -19.99 -10.71 7.14
C GLY A 99 -20.75 -11.56 6.11
N ARG A 100 -20.44 -11.39 4.82
CA ARG A 100 -21.05 -12.12 3.68
C ARG A 100 -20.07 -12.17 2.51
N PRO A 101 -20.18 -13.14 1.60
CA PRO A 101 -19.39 -13.13 0.38
C PRO A 101 -19.65 -11.84 -0.43
N VAL A 102 -18.58 -11.08 -0.69
CA VAL A 102 -18.63 -9.84 -1.47
C VAL A 102 -17.51 -9.87 -2.50
N PHE A 103 -17.85 -9.61 -3.76
CA PHE A 103 -16.89 -9.34 -4.80
C PHE A 103 -16.74 -7.80 -4.92
N ALA A 104 -15.62 -7.26 -4.47
CA ALA A 104 -15.30 -5.85 -4.55
C ALA A 104 -13.79 -5.66 -4.75
N LEU A 105 -13.41 -4.57 -5.36
CA LEU A 105 -12.01 -4.16 -5.46
C LEU A 105 -11.71 -3.18 -4.33
N ASP A 106 -10.98 -3.67 -3.34
CA ASP A 106 -10.48 -2.90 -2.21
C ASP A 106 -8.94 -2.84 -2.27
N VAL A 107 -8.29 -2.40 -1.23
CA VAL A 107 -6.85 -2.12 -1.14
C VAL A 107 -5.99 -3.27 -1.67
N LEU A 108 -6.22 -4.53 -1.22
CA LEU A 108 -5.40 -5.67 -1.63
C LEU A 108 -5.60 -6.07 -3.08
N GLN A 109 -6.84 -5.99 -3.59
CA GLN A 109 -7.14 -6.27 -4.98
C GLN A 109 -6.49 -5.22 -5.90
N LEU A 110 -6.53 -3.94 -5.53
CA LEU A 110 -5.84 -2.88 -6.26
C LEU A 110 -4.31 -3.07 -6.21
N LEU A 111 -3.75 -3.46 -5.06
CA LEU A 111 -2.34 -3.82 -4.93
C LEU A 111 -1.97 -5.00 -5.83
N ALA A 112 -2.83 -6.02 -5.93
CA ALA A 112 -2.61 -7.18 -6.80
C ALA A 112 -2.53 -6.78 -8.28
N LEU A 113 -3.48 -5.96 -8.75
CA LEU A 113 -3.50 -5.46 -10.11
C LEU A 113 -2.30 -4.54 -10.40
N ALA A 114 -2.01 -3.61 -9.51
CA ALA A 114 -0.87 -2.72 -9.63
C ALA A 114 0.47 -3.47 -9.66
N TYR A 115 0.61 -4.51 -8.81
CA TYR A 115 1.78 -5.39 -8.82
C TYR A 115 1.94 -6.11 -10.15
N LEU A 116 0.84 -6.63 -10.71
CA LEU A 116 0.86 -7.35 -11.98
C LEU A 116 1.33 -6.45 -13.13
N VAL A 117 0.79 -5.22 -13.20
CA VAL A 117 1.23 -4.20 -14.17
C VAL A 117 2.73 -3.93 -14.02
N GLY A 118 3.19 -3.66 -12.79
CA GLY A 118 4.60 -3.39 -12.51
C GLY A 118 5.52 -4.58 -12.85
N ALA A 119 5.13 -5.80 -12.52
CA ALA A 119 5.94 -7.00 -12.74
C ALA A 119 6.04 -7.40 -14.22
N TRP A 120 4.94 -7.28 -14.98
CA TRP A 120 4.91 -7.66 -16.40
C TRP A 120 5.57 -6.63 -17.32
N LEU A 121 5.45 -5.34 -16.97
CA LEU A 121 6.04 -4.27 -17.76
C LEU A 121 7.48 -3.91 -17.32
N TYR A 122 7.99 -4.56 -16.26
CA TYR A 122 9.33 -4.27 -15.74
C TYR A 122 10.44 -4.53 -16.77
N ASP A 123 10.32 -5.58 -17.56
CA ASP A 123 11.35 -5.97 -18.55
C ASP A 123 11.37 -5.05 -19.80
N LEU A 124 10.48 -4.08 -19.91
CA LEU A 124 10.55 -3.05 -20.94
C LEU A 124 11.84 -2.22 -20.80
N PRO A 125 12.45 -1.79 -21.95
CA PRO A 125 13.55 -0.84 -21.90
C PRO A 125 13.22 0.39 -21.05
N PRO A 126 14.19 0.95 -20.29
CA PRO A 126 13.92 2.00 -19.32
C PRO A 126 13.08 3.19 -19.85
N LEU A 127 13.38 3.66 -21.08
CA LEU A 127 12.64 4.76 -21.68
C LEU A 127 11.17 4.40 -21.98
N ARG A 128 10.92 3.18 -22.49
CA ARG A 128 9.55 2.70 -22.76
C ARG A 128 8.78 2.47 -21.47
N ARG A 129 9.46 1.95 -20.43
CA ARG A 129 8.90 1.74 -19.11
C ARG A 129 8.50 3.08 -18.45
N LEU A 130 9.37 4.10 -18.55
CA LEU A 130 9.06 5.45 -18.11
C LEU A 130 7.86 6.03 -18.89
N GLY A 131 7.90 5.93 -20.22
CA GLY A 131 6.79 6.38 -21.08
C GLY A 131 5.46 5.72 -20.70
N MET A 132 5.46 4.39 -20.50
CA MET A 132 4.25 3.66 -20.07
C MET A 132 3.77 4.12 -18.69
N SER A 133 4.67 4.32 -17.72
CA SER A 133 4.31 4.84 -16.40
C SER A 133 3.64 6.21 -16.51
N LEU A 134 4.21 7.11 -17.31
CA LEU A 134 3.67 8.44 -17.52
C LEU A 134 2.33 8.40 -18.27
N ILE A 135 2.17 7.54 -19.27
CA ILE A 135 0.89 7.35 -19.98
C ILE A 135 -0.21 6.91 -18.98
N LEU A 136 0.08 5.95 -18.11
CA LEU A 136 -0.90 5.47 -17.12
C LEU A 136 -1.24 6.56 -16.09
N LEU A 137 -0.26 7.31 -15.61
CA LEU A 137 -0.46 8.36 -14.60
C LEU A 137 -1.11 9.62 -15.20
N LEU A 138 -0.50 10.19 -16.24
CA LEU A 138 -0.98 11.42 -16.86
C LEU A 138 -2.25 11.19 -17.67
N GLY A 139 -2.38 10.03 -18.33
CA GLY A 139 -3.59 9.64 -19.05
C GLY A 139 -4.79 9.50 -18.11
N TYR A 140 -4.60 8.94 -16.92
CA TYR A 140 -5.64 8.93 -15.89
C TYR A 140 -6.03 10.34 -15.45
N GLY A 141 -5.03 11.19 -15.16
CA GLY A 141 -5.27 12.60 -14.79
C GLY A 141 -5.97 13.38 -15.91
N ALA A 142 -5.51 13.19 -17.15
CA ALA A 142 -6.13 13.80 -18.33
C ALA A 142 -7.58 13.32 -18.53
N ALA A 143 -7.85 12.02 -18.33
CA ALA A 143 -9.20 11.50 -18.39
C ALA A 143 -10.12 12.16 -17.36
N LEU A 144 -9.67 12.32 -16.12
CA LEU A 144 -10.45 12.99 -15.08
C LEU A 144 -10.77 14.45 -15.40
N LEU A 145 -9.87 15.14 -16.12
CA LEU A 145 -10.01 16.58 -16.42
C LEU A 145 -10.71 16.84 -17.75
N LEU A 146 -10.50 15.99 -18.74
CA LEU A 146 -10.93 16.27 -20.11
C LEU A 146 -12.20 15.50 -20.52
N VAL A 147 -12.46 14.33 -19.93
CA VAL A 147 -13.65 13.54 -20.28
C VAL A 147 -14.87 14.12 -19.58
N PRO A 148 -15.89 14.56 -20.34
CA PRO A 148 -17.10 15.12 -19.74
C PRO A 148 -17.93 14.04 -19.03
N VAL A 149 -18.39 14.37 -17.84
CA VAL A 149 -19.32 13.52 -17.07
C VAL A 149 -20.77 13.94 -17.44
N PRO A 150 -21.62 12.99 -17.84
CA PRO A 150 -23.02 13.29 -18.18
C PRO A 150 -23.74 14.07 -17.07
N GLY A 151 -24.36 15.19 -17.43
CA GLY A 151 -25.09 16.06 -16.48
C GLY A 151 -24.22 16.97 -15.61
N VAL A 152 -22.87 16.86 -15.73
CA VAL A 152 -21.92 17.63 -14.88
C VAL A 152 -20.94 18.44 -15.72
N GLY A 153 -20.43 17.89 -16.82
CA GLY A 153 -19.45 18.52 -17.72
C GLY A 153 -18.04 17.98 -17.55
N ALA A 154 -17.07 18.61 -18.24
CA ALA A 154 -15.64 18.27 -18.16
C ALA A 154 -14.95 19.07 -17.03
N GLY A 155 -13.81 18.55 -16.55
CA GLY A 155 -12.97 19.24 -15.55
C GLY A 155 -13.54 19.30 -14.15
N VAL A 156 -14.62 18.59 -13.87
CA VAL A 156 -15.23 18.58 -12.54
C VAL A 156 -14.58 17.49 -11.69
N TYR A 157 -13.87 17.93 -10.65
CA TYR A 157 -13.20 17.05 -9.69
C TYR A 157 -13.69 17.36 -8.27
N ARG A 158 -14.90 16.88 -7.98
CA ARG A 158 -15.53 16.98 -6.65
C ARG A 158 -15.79 15.58 -6.11
N GLU A 159 -15.95 15.46 -4.79
CA GLU A 159 -16.21 14.18 -4.14
C GLU A 159 -17.52 13.53 -4.62
N ASP A 160 -18.56 14.34 -4.81
CA ASP A 160 -19.90 13.93 -5.28
C ASP A 160 -20.04 13.84 -6.80
N ALA A 161 -19.10 14.43 -7.55
CA ALA A 161 -19.16 14.54 -9.02
C ALA A 161 -17.76 14.53 -9.65
N ASN A 162 -17.38 13.40 -10.20
CA ASN A 162 -16.15 13.22 -10.98
C ASN A 162 -16.27 12.00 -11.89
N LEU A 163 -15.38 11.89 -12.89
CA LEU A 163 -15.39 10.79 -13.85
C LEU A 163 -15.24 9.41 -13.18
N ALA A 164 -14.35 9.27 -12.21
CA ALA A 164 -14.13 7.99 -11.52
C ALA A 164 -15.37 7.52 -10.77
N LEU A 165 -16.08 8.44 -10.12
CA LEU A 165 -17.35 8.16 -9.45
C LEU A 165 -18.45 7.78 -10.45
N HIS A 166 -18.54 8.49 -11.58
CA HIS A 166 -19.49 8.19 -12.64
C HIS A 166 -19.26 6.79 -13.22
N LEU A 167 -18.02 6.47 -13.61
CA LEU A 167 -17.66 5.14 -14.12
C LEU A 167 -17.95 4.05 -13.08
N ASN A 168 -17.61 4.30 -11.81
CA ASN A 168 -17.87 3.35 -10.75
C ASN A 168 -19.37 3.09 -10.56
N ARG A 169 -20.20 4.13 -10.52
CA ARG A 169 -21.65 3.98 -10.27
C ARG A 169 -22.37 3.36 -11.47
N THR A 170 -22.03 3.80 -12.68
CA THR A 170 -22.79 3.45 -13.88
C THR A 170 -22.38 2.09 -14.46
N TYR A 171 -21.09 1.79 -14.48
CA TYR A 171 -20.57 0.63 -15.20
C TYR A 171 -19.91 -0.41 -14.33
N LEU A 172 -19.10 0.02 -13.33
CA LEU A 172 -18.24 -0.90 -12.61
C LEU A 172 -18.92 -1.54 -11.40
N ALA A 173 -19.70 -0.77 -10.62
CA ALA A 173 -20.38 -1.30 -9.45
C ALA A 173 -21.40 -2.41 -9.75
N PRO A 174 -22.21 -2.33 -10.83
CA PRO A 174 -23.09 -3.42 -11.22
C PRO A 174 -22.37 -4.74 -11.50
N LEU A 175 -21.11 -4.67 -11.94
CA LEU A 175 -20.25 -5.82 -12.23
C LEU A 175 -19.40 -6.26 -11.02
N GLY A 176 -19.55 -5.60 -9.86
CA GLY A 176 -18.67 -5.84 -8.71
C GLY A 176 -17.25 -5.27 -8.85
N LEU A 177 -16.97 -4.51 -9.91
CA LEU A 177 -15.65 -3.99 -10.28
C LEU A 177 -15.42 -2.55 -9.80
N ARG A 178 -16.17 -2.10 -8.81
CA ARG A 178 -16.01 -0.75 -8.23
C ARG A 178 -14.55 -0.53 -7.83
N GLY A 179 -13.95 0.56 -8.32
CA GLY A 179 -12.55 0.90 -8.05
C GLY A 179 -11.56 0.46 -9.15
N LEU A 180 -11.99 -0.33 -10.14
CA LEU A 180 -11.10 -0.83 -11.21
C LEU A 180 -10.37 0.31 -11.96
N PHE A 181 -11.04 1.43 -12.19
CA PHE A 181 -10.42 2.58 -12.85
C PHE A 181 -9.20 3.11 -12.09
N SER A 182 -9.18 2.98 -10.76
CA SER A 182 -8.03 3.35 -9.92
C SER A 182 -6.83 2.40 -10.07
N ALA A 183 -7.02 1.21 -10.66
CA ALA A 183 -5.90 0.30 -10.96
C ALA A 183 -4.95 0.88 -12.02
N VAL A 184 -5.43 1.78 -12.88
CA VAL A 184 -4.63 2.43 -13.93
C VAL A 184 -3.50 3.28 -13.31
N PRO A 185 -3.78 4.32 -12.50
CA PRO A 185 -2.73 5.14 -11.92
C PRO A 185 -1.91 4.37 -10.87
N THR A 186 -2.49 3.44 -10.10
CA THR A 186 -1.73 2.64 -9.15
C THR A 186 -0.73 1.71 -9.84
N GLY A 187 -1.09 1.11 -10.98
CA GLY A 187 -0.18 0.34 -11.82
C GLY A 187 0.96 1.18 -12.40
N GLY A 188 0.64 2.38 -12.90
CA GLY A 188 1.63 3.35 -13.38
C GLY A 188 2.60 3.78 -12.28
N PHE A 189 2.11 4.00 -11.07
CA PHE A 189 2.94 4.37 -9.92
C PHE A 189 3.86 3.24 -9.46
N VAL A 190 3.37 1.99 -9.42
CA VAL A 190 4.21 0.82 -9.13
C VAL A 190 5.29 0.63 -10.18
N LEU A 191 4.95 0.77 -11.47
CA LEU A 191 5.91 0.68 -12.57
C LEU A 191 6.99 1.76 -12.46
N LEU A 192 6.61 3.00 -12.15
CA LEU A 192 7.55 4.10 -11.91
C LEU A 192 8.45 3.82 -10.69
N SER A 193 7.90 3.23 -9.64
CA SER A 193 8.65 2.90 -8.41
C SER A 193 9.72 1.82 -8.63
N THR A 194 9.68 1.07 -9.75
CA THR A 194 10.75 0.11 -10.10
C THR A 194 12.09 0.79 -10.33
N PHE A 195 12.12 2.02 -10.83
CA PHE A 195 13.36 2.79 -10.99
C PHE A 195 14.04 3.09 -9.66
N LEU A 196 13.24 3.31 -8.60
CA LEU A 196 13.76 3.46 -7.25
C LEU A 196 14.44 2.17 -6.77
N GLY A 197 13.84 1.02 -7.05
CA GLY A 197 14.45 -0.28 -6.72
C GLY A 197 15.76 -0.54 -7.45
N GLU A 198 15.87 -0.14 -8.72
CA GLU A 198 17.12 -0.23 -9.50
C GLU A 198 18.18 0.70 -8.91
N ALA A 199 17.83 1.96 -8.61
CA ALA A 199 18.75 2.91 -7.99
C ALA A 199 19.28 2.40 -6.64
N LEU A 200 18.45 1.76 -5.82
CA LEU A 200 18.85 1.10 -4.58
C LEU A 200 19.83 -0.06 -4.81
N MET A 201 19.58 -0.90 -5.84
CA MET A 201 20.45 -2.03 -6.18
C MET A 201 21.82 -1.60 -6.69
N GLU A 202 21.88 -0.48 -7.39
CA GLU A 202 23.10 0.04 -8.03
C GLU A 202 23.86 1.02 -7.12
N GLY A 203 23.33 1.33 -5.94
CA GLY A 203 23.93 2.29 -5.02
C GLY A 203 23.94 3.73 -5.53
N ARG A 204 23.11 4.05 -6.53
CA ARG A 204 23.03 5.37 -7.16
C ARG A 204 22.20 6.34 -6.32
N ARG A 205 22.79 6.84 -5.24
CA ARG A 205 22.12 7.78 -4.32
C ARG A 205 21.59 9.05 -4.99
N GLY A 206 22.29 9.57 -6.03
CA GLY A 206 21.87 10.77 -6.75
C GLY A 206 20.55 10.60 -7.51
N TRP A 207 20.26 9.41 -8.05
CA TRP A 207 18.98 9.14 -8.69
C TRP A 207 17.82 9.06 -7.69
N LEU A 208 18.09 8.71 -6.43
CA LEU A 208 17.08 8.75 -5.37
C LEU A 208 16.62 10.18 -5.07
N LEU A 209 17.49 11.16 -5.20
CA LEU A 209 17.12 12.57 -5.09
C LEU A 209 16.25 13.04 -6.27
N ALA A 210 16.55 12.60 -7.50
CA ALA A 210 15.72 12.88 -8.66
C ALA A 210 14.34 12.21 -8.55
N LEU A 211 14.28 10.99 -8.02
CA LEU A 211 13.05 10.26 -7.71
C LEU A 211 12.36 10.77 -6.44
N ALA A 212 13.05 11.56 -5.61
CA ALA A 212 12.46 12.28 -4.48
C ALA A 212 11.36 13.26 -4.93
N ALA A 213 11.41 13.72 -6.18
CA ALA A 213 10.29 14.41 -6.81
C ALA A 213 9.00 13.57 -6.89
N LEU A 214 9.09 12.24 -6.72
CA LEU A 214 7.95 11.32 -6.65
C LEU A 214 7.26 11.28 -5.27
N GLY A 215 7.74 12.05 -4.33
CA GLY A 215 7.07 12.28 -3.06
C GLY A 215 7.89 11.91 -1.82
N LEU A 216 7.31 12.21 -0.68
CA LEU A 216 7.91 12.07 0.65
C LEU A 216 8.40 10.63 0.95
N GLY A 217 7.75 9.60 0.38
CA GLY A 217 8.16 8.20 0.57
C GLY A 217 9.54 7.89 0.01
N SER A 218 9.90 8.47 -1.15
CA SER A 218 11.24 8.31 -1.75
C SER A 218 12.31 9.00 -0.92
N LEU A 219 12.01 10.18 -0.38
CA LEU A 219 12.89 10.91 0.54
C LEU A 219 13.16 10.13 1.82
N LEU A 220 12.12 9.56 2.41
CA LEU A 220 12.25 8.73 3.62
C LEU A 220 13.08 7.48 3.34
N LEU A 221 12.86 6.81 2.21
CA LEU A 221 13.64 5.64 1.83
C LEU A 221 15.12 5.98 1.60
N TRP A 222 15.38 7.13 0.98
CA TRP A 222 16.73 7.66 0.84
C TRP A 222 17.37 7.97 2.20
N ALA A 223 16.64 8.66 3.09
CA ALA A 223 17.12 8.96 4.44
C ALA A 223 17.45 7.69 5.22
N PHE A 224 16.66 6.63 5.09
CA PHE A 224 16.92 5.35 5.76
C PHE A 224 18.22 4.66 5.32
N GLN A 225 18.76 5.00 4.14
CA GLN A 225 20.09 4.50 3.73
C GLN A 225 21.24 5.15 4.51
N ALA A 226 21.03 6.38 4.99
CA ALA A 226 22.00 7.09 5.80
C ALA A 226 21.90 6.76 7.31
N VAL A 227 20.79 6.15 7.74
CA VAL A 227 20.56 5.79 9.15
C VAL A 227 21.34 4.52 9.51
N PRO A 228 22.05 4.50 10.65
CA PRO A 228 22.72 3.30 11.14
C PRO A 228 21.76 2.12 11.25
N PRO A 229 22.18 0.90 10.81
CA PRO A 229 21.29 -0.27 10.77
C PRO A 229 20.64 -0.63 12.11
N GLY A 230 21.27 -0.30 13.22
CA GLY A 230 20.75 -0.54 14.58
C GLY A 230 19.48 0.29 14.86
N LEU A 231 19.40 1.53 14.38
CA LEU A 231 18.25 2.40 14.58
C LEU A 231 17.04 1.98 13.74
N LEU A 232 17.25 1.26 12.64
CA LEU A 232 16.18 0.71 11.82
C LEU A 232 15.64 -0.63 12.34
N SER A 233 16.34 -1.26 13.30
CA SER A 233 16.00 -2.59 13.80
C SER A 233 14.57 -2.73 14.35
N PRO A 234 13.93 -1.73 14.99
CA PRO A 234 12.55 -1.84 15.44
C PRO A 234 11.51 -1.95 14.31
N LEU A 235 11.84 -1.47 13.10
CA LEU A 235 10.95 -1.51 11.94
C LEU A 235 11.04 -2.83 11.18
N LEU A 236 12.16 -3.55 11.27
CA LEU A 236 12.42 -4.77 10.51
C LEU A 236 11.41 -5.91 10.75
N PRO A 237 10.91 -6.15 11.98
CA PRO A 237 9.91 -7.17 12.23
C PRO A 237 8.63 -7.00 11.42
N LEU A 238 8.10 -5.79 11.38
CA LEU A 238 6.92 -5.44 10.58
C LEU A 238 7.22 -5.48 9.08
N GLY A 239 8.38 -4.95 8.67
CA GLY A 239 8.82 -4.94 7.27
C GLY A 239 9.16 -6.31 6.70
N ALA A 240 9.43 -7.30 7.56
CA ALA A 240 9.66 -8.68 7.14
C ALA A 240 8.36 -9.36 6.65
N ASN A 241 7.22 -8.99 7.23
CA ASN A 241 5.91 -9.57 6.98
C ASN A 241 4.84 -8.49 6.69
N PRO A 242 5.04 -7.58 5.71
CA PRO A 242 4.17 -6.43 5.52
C PRO A 242 2.72 -6.83 5.15
N LEU A 243 2.55 -7.92 4.42
CA LEU A 243 1.23 -8.42 4.06
C LEU A 243 0.47 -8.95 5.30
N LEU A 244 1.13 -9.75 6.14
CA LEU A 244 0.53 -10.18 7.40
C LEU A 244 0.27 -9.00 8.32
N GLY A 245 1.18 -8.01 8.35
CA GLY A 245 1.02 -6.79 9.11
C GLY A 245 -0.23 -6.00 8.75
N TYR A 246 -0.70 -6.12 7.51
CA TYR A 246 -1.99 -5.59 7.08
C TYR A 246 -3.15 -6.56 7.40
N THR A 247 -3.05 -7.79 6.90
CA THR A 247 -4.21 -8.71 6.84
C THR A 247 -4.60 -9.26 8.20
N LEU A 248 -3.63 -9.63 9.03
CA LEU A 248 -3.91 -10.29 10.30
C LEU A 248 -4.61 -9.36 11.33
N PRO A 249 -4.15 -8.11 11.56
CA PRO A 249 -4.86 -7.16 12.41
C PRO A 249 -6.28 -6.88 11.94
N VAL A 250 -6.46 -6.69 10.62
CA VAL A 250 -7.78 -6.39 10.04
C VAL A 250 -8.72 -7.59 10.16
N ALA A 251 -8.26 -8.80 9.85
CA ALA A 251 -9.06 -10.02 9.96
C ALA A 251 -9.51 -10.30 11.40
N LEU A 252 -8.59 -10.23 12.34
CA LEU A 252 -8.91 -10.49 13.75
C LEU A 252 -9.80 -9.40 14.36
N LYS A 253 -9.58 -8.13 13.98
CA LYS A 253 -10.45 -7.03 14.39
C LYS A 253 -11.85 -7.17 13.82
N ALA A 254 -12.02 -7.69 12.60
CA ALA A 254 -13.32 -7.90 11.97
C ALA A 254 -14.10 -9.10 12.57
N THR A 255 -13.41 -10.01 13.24
CA THR A 255 -13.99 -11.27 13.75
C THR A 255 -13.94 -11.35 15.28
N ILE A 256 -12.92 -12.03 15.79
CA ILE A 256 -12.82 -12.43 17.20
C ILE A 256 -12.64 -11.23 18.14
N LEU A 257 -11.87 -10.23 17.69
CA LEU A 257 -11.48 -9.12 18.54
C LEU A 257 -12.41 -7.90 18.47
N LYS A 258 -13.44 -7.93 17.63
CA LYS A 258 -14.34 -6.76 17.45
C LYS A 258 -14.96 -6.29 18.76
N GLY A 259 -15.65 -7.18 19.46
CA GLY A 259 -16.30 -6.88 20.74
C GLY A 259 -15.31 -6.52 21.85
N PRO A 260 -14.34 -7.39 22.17
CA PRO A 260 -13.35 -7.13 23.23
C PRO A 260 -12.55 -5.84 23.00
N LEU A 261 -12.10 -5.54 21.77
CA LEU A 261 -11.34 -4.32 21.50
C LEU A 261 -12.20 -3.05 21.63
N GLN A 262 -13.46 -3.11 21.22
CA GLN A 262 -14.38 -1.97 21.37
C GLN A 262 -14.72 -1.74 22.87
N ALA A 263 -14.96 -2.79 23.63
CA ALA A 263 -15.21 -2.70 25.06
C ALA A 263 -14.01 -2.12 25.82
N LEU A 264 -12.80 -2.56 25.50
CA LEU A 264 -11.58 -2.03 26.10
C LEU A 264 -11.35 -0.57 25.77
N LEU A 265 -11.54 -0.18 24.50
CA LEU A 265 -11.45 1.23 24.07
C LEU A 265 -12.45 2.08 24.82
N ALA A 266 -13.71 1.65 24.89
CA ALA A 266 -14.76 2.38 25.60
C ALA A 266 -14.44 2.55 27.10
N ALA A 267 -13.97 1.49 27.77
CA ALA A 267 -13.58 1.54 29.18
C ALA A 267 -12.40 2.49 29.43
N LEU A 268 -11.39 2.48 28.57
CA LEU A 268 -10.22 3.35 28.70
C LEU A 268 -10.59 4.82 28.45
N VAL A 269 -11.43 5.09 27.43
CA VAL A 269 -11.91 6.44 27.12
C VAL A 269 -12.83 6.95 28.25
N ALA A 270 -13.71 6.11 28.77
CA ALA A 270 -14.56 6.49 29.90
C ALA A 270 -13.75 6.85 31.15
N ARG A 271 -12.64 6.16 31.38
CA ARG A 271 -11.79 6.37 32.57
C ARG A 271 -10.82 7.55 32.43
N TRP A 272 -10.22 7.73 31.26
CA TRP A 272 -9.12 8.68 31.06
C TRP A 272 -9.34 9.64 29.88
N GLY A 273 -10.56 9.70 29.34
CA GLY A 273 -10.87 10.58 28.22
C GLY A 273 -10.00 10.33 26.98
N PRO A 274 -9.56 11.38 26.30
CA PRO A 274 -8.72 11.26 25.11
C PRO A 274 -7.40 10.53 25.34
N VAL A 275 -6.81 10.65 26.56
CA VAL A 275 -5.58 9.94 26.93
C VAL A 275 -5.80 8.43 26.91
N GLY A 276 -6.95 7.96 27.42
CA GLY A 276 -7.33 6.54 27.37
C GLY A 276 -7.42 6.00 25.94
N GLY A 277 -7.90 6.82 24.99
CA GLY A 277 -7.91 6.48 23.59
C GLY A 277 -6.49 6.28 23.01
N TRP A 278 -5.56 7.17 23.33
CA TRP A 278 -4.15 7.04 22.90
C TRP A 278 -3.43 5.88 23.56
N VAL A 279 -3.71 5.60 24.85
CA VAL A 279 -3.18 4.41 25.55
C VAL A 279 -3.64 3.15 24.82
N TRP A 280 -4.93 3.07 24.44
CA TRP A 280 -5.44 1.94 23.68
C TRP A 280 -4.74 1.78 22.33
N THR A 281 -4.64 2.87 21.52
CA THR A 281 -3.97 2.84 20.21
C THR A 281 -2.52 2.39 20.34
N GLY A 282 -1.77 2.97 21.28
CA GLY A 282 -0.38 2.60 21.53
C GLY A 282 -0.21 1.15 21.97
N SER A 283 -1.07 0.68 22.88
CA SER A 283 -1.05 -0.72 23.35
C SER A 283 -1.39 -1.71 22.23
N TYR A 284 -2.36 -1.37 21.37
CA TYR A 284 -2.71 -2.17 20.19
C TYR A 284 -1.53 -2.28 19.21
N MET A 285 -0.89 -1.14 18.89
CA MET A 285 0.30 -1.11 18.02
C MET A 285 1.47 -1.90 18.61
N LEU A 286 1.75 -1.73 19.90
CA LEU A 286 2.81 -2.47 20.60
C LEU A 286 2.51 -3.98 20.62
N GLY A 287 1.27 -4.38 20.89
CA GLY A 287 0.86 -5.78 20.85
C GLY A 287 1.15 -6.43 19.50
N TRP A 288 0.76 -5.78 18.42
CA TRP A 288 1.08 -6.25 17.07
C TRP A 288 2.58 -6.22 16.78
N TRP A 289 3.28 -5.18 17.22
CA TRP A 289 4.73 -5.13 17.07
C TRP A 289 5.41 -6.34 17.74
N PHE A 290 5.00 -6.72 18.95
CA PHE A 290 5.50 -7.91 19.65
C PHE A 290 5.19 -9.20 18.90
N VAL A 291 3.99 -9.37 18.37
CA VAL A 291 3.62 -10.53 17.53
C VAL A 291 4.58 -10.65 16.35
N PHE A 292 4.79 -9.55 15.61
CA PHE A 292 5.70 -9.55 14.45
C PHE A 292 7.17 -9.68 14.85
N TYR A 293 7.57 -9.18 16.01
CA TYR A 293 8.90 -9.36 16.55
C TYR A 293 9.18 -10.85 16.80
N TRP A 294 8.28 -11.61 17.41
CA TRP A 294 8.43 -13.04 17.64
C TRP A 294 8.43 -13.83 16.32
N LEU A 295 7.54 -13.54 15.37
CA LEU A 295 7.56 -14.14 14.04
C LEU A 295 8.91 -13.91 13.33
N TYR A 296 9.44 -12.69 13.43
CA TYR A 296 10.74 -12.33 12.88
C TYR A 296 11.89 -13.10 13.55
N ARG A 297 11.87 -13.19 14.88
CA ARG A 297 12.88 -13.94 15.66
C ARG A 297 12.90 -15.43 15.35
N TRP A 298 11.74 -16.03 15.11
CA TRP A 298 11.62 -17.44 14.71
C TRP A 298 11.89 -17.68 13.22
N GLY A 299 12.21 -16.63 12.45
CA GLY A 299 12.46 -16.74 11.01
C GLY A 299 11.20 -16.97 10.18
N TRP A 300 10.01 -16.80 10.75
CA TRP A 300 8.73 -16.94 10.06
C TRP A 300 8.47 -15.72 9.19
N VAL A 301 8.91 -15.81 7.93
CA VAL A 301 8.71 -14.76 6.92
C VAL A 301 7.78 -15.32 5.85
N PHE A 302 6.55 -14.84 5.85
CA PHE A 302 5.55 -15.22 4.85
C PHE A 302 5.81 -14.45 3.55
N ARG A 303 6.22 -15.18 2.51
CA ARG A 303 6.46 -14.65 1.17
C ARG A 303 5.42 -15.26 0.23
N LEU A 304 4.52 -14.41 -0.27
CA LEU A 304 3.68 -14.79 -1.40
C LEU A 304 4.49 -14.81 -2.69
#